data_3c4b9cc85b3abc322a496b9a3aec6c3e
#
_entry.id   3c4b9cc85b3abc322a496b9a3aec6c3e
#
_cell.length_a   1.000
_cell.length_b   1.000
_cell.length_c   1.000
_cell.angle_alpha   90.00
_cell.angle_beta   90.00
_cell.angle_gamma   90.00
#
_symmetry.space_group_name_H-M   'P 1'
#
loop_
_entity.id
_entity.type
_entity.pdbx_description
1 polymer ?
#
loop_
_entity_poly.entity_id
_entity_poly.type
_entity_poly.pdbx_seq_one_letter_code
_entity_poly.pdbx_strand_id
1 'polypeptide(L)'
;MKKINKIFLFIIFLFFSTSFFFTKLLAKENINFLSLKNSEVNLRQGPSFEHPVKLIYKKKYLPILILNKSETWRKTKDFENNSGWIHISQLSKKRSALNMKNNSVLYRKPTIYSKPIAKLEVGRLVLIKKCREKWCKITSGNFSGWIKKNYLWGKIN
;
A
#
# COMPACT_ATOMS: atom_id res chain seq x y z
N MET A 1 -43.10 -46.85 -14.47
CA MET A 1 -42.59 -45.45 -14.50
C MET A 1 -43.01 -44.72 -13.22
N LYS A 2 -42.05 -44.41 -12.30
CA LYS A 2 -42.41 -43.74 -11.03
C LYS A 2 -42.62 -42.25 -11.32
N LYS A 3 -43.81 -41.73 -11.02
CA LYS A 3 -44.12 -40.30 -11.08
C LYS A 3 -43.23 -39.56 -10.09
N ILE A 4 -42.25 -38.81 -10.58
CA ILE A 4 -41.46 -37.92 -9.75
C ILE A 4 -42.38 -36.80 -9.27
N ASN A 5 -42.46 -36.65 -7.96
CA ASN A 5 -43.37 -35.69 -7.32
C ASN A 5 -42.93 -34.27 -7.65
N LYS A 6 -43.83 -33.47 -8.25
CA LYS A 6 -43.52 -32.06 -8.66
C LYS A 6 -43.00 -31.22 -7.50
N ILE A 7 -43.39 -31.57 -6.27
CA ILE A 7 -42.92 -30.91 -5.05
C ILE A 7 -41.43 -31.21 -4.81
N PHE A 8 -40.95 -32.43 -5.12
CA PHE A 8 -39.55 -32.79 -4.95
C PHE A 8 -38.62 -32.03 -5.93
N LEU A 9 -39.08 -31.85 -7.17
CA LEU A 9 -38.38 -31.03 -8.18
C LEU A 9 -38.32 -29.54 -7.79
N PHE A 10 -39.41 -29.03 -7.17
CA PHE A 10 -39.47 -27.63 -6.72
C PHE A 10 -38.52 -27.37 -5.53
N ILE A 11 -38.36 -28.31 -4.62
CA ILE A 11 -37.42 -28.22 -3.49
C ILE A 11 -35.97 -28.26 -3.98
N ILE A 12 -35.65 -29.11 -4.95
CA ILE A 12 -34.29 -29.16 -5.55
C ILE A 12 -33.96 -27.83 -6.26
N PHE A 13 -34.93 -27.22 -6.95
CA PHE A 13 -34.76 -25.95 -7.64
C PHE A 13 -34.53 -24.80 -6.65
N LEU A 14 -35.20 -24.79 -5.49
CA LEU A 14 -35.01 -23.83 -4.41
C LEU A 14 -33.63 -23.99 -3.75
N PHE A 15 -33.15 -25.19 -3.55
CA PHE A 15 -31.79 -25.41 -3.00
C PHE A 15 -30.68 -25.03 -3.96
N PHE A 16 -30.86 -25.16 -5.28
CA PHE A 16 -29.88 -24.74 -6.29
C PHE A 16 -29.82 -23.24 -6.47
N SER A 17 -30.92 -22.52 -6.25
CA SER A 17 -30.96 -21.04 -6.39
C SER A 17 -30.28 -20.31 -5.22
N THR A 18 -30.23 -20.91 -4.03
CA THR A 18 -29.59 -20.26 -2.85
C THR A 18 -28.07 -20.41 -2.82
N SER A 19 -27.52 -21.40 -3.53
CA SER A 19 -26.06 -21.61 -3.60
C SER A 19 -25.33 -20.61 -4.50
N PHE A 20 -26.03 -19.84 -5.33
CA PHE A 20 -25.43 -18.92 -6.30
C PHE A 20 -25.11 -17.54 -5.74
N PHE A 21 -25.53 -17.22 -4.50
CA PHE A 21 -25.37 -15.86 -3.92
C PHE A 21 -24.16 -15.69 -3.00
N PHE A 22 -23.30 -16.70 -2.81
CA PHE A 22 -22.21 -16.61 -1.83
C PHE A 22 -20.79 -16.65 -2.39
N THR A 23 -20.57 -16.36 -3.66
CA THR A 23 -19.23 -15.98 -4.11
C THR A 23 -19.06 -14.48 -3.93
N LYS A 24 -18.87 -14.01 -2.71
CA LYS A 24 -18.16 -12.74 -2.49
C LYS A 24 -16.77 -12.94 -3.07
N LEU A 25 -16.61 -12.48 -4.30
CA LEU A 25 -15.30 -12.28 -4.93
C LEU A 25 -14.53 -11.37 -3.97
N LEU A 26 -13.63 -11.94 -3.18
CA LEU A 26 -12.63 -11.17 -2.44
C LEU A 26 -11.76 -10.50 -3.49
N ALA A 27 -12.22 -9.36 -3.98
CA ALA A 27 -11.40 -8.50 -4.81
C ALA A 27 -10.15 -8.20 -3.98
N LYS A 28 -9.02 -8.76 -4.39
CA LYS A 28 -7.71 -8.44 -3.82
C LYS A 28 -7.56 -6.93 -3.98
N GLU A 29 -7.73 -6.23 -2.87
CA GLU A 29 -7.52 -4.78 -2.84
C GLU A 29 -6.12 -4.50 -3.34
N ASN A 30 -6.01 -3.98 -4.56
CA ASN A 30 -4.74 -3.58 -5.13
C ASN A 30 -4.28 -2.33 -4.38
N ILE A 31 -3.62 -2.56 -3.24
CA ILE A 31 -3.02 -1.50 -2.43
C ILE A 31 -2.02 -0.75 -3.31
N ASN A 32 -2.42 0.41 -3.78
CA ASN A 32 -1.63 1.20 -4.71
C ASN A 32 -0.94 2.34 -3.96
N PHE A 33 0.40 2.27 -3.87
CA PHE A 33 1.22 3.33 -3.32
C PHE A 33 1.86 4.18 -4.41
N LEU A 34 1.87 5.48 -4.19
CA LEU A 34 2.76 6.43 -4.85
C LEU A 34 3.67 7.08 -3.82
N SER A 35 4.60 7.90 -4.25
CA SER A 35 5.44 8.70 -3.36
C SER A 35 5.33 10.18 -3.71
N LEU A 36 5.61 11.06 -2.76
CA LEU A 36 5.64 12.50 -3.02
C LEU A 36 6.81 12.82 -3.97
N LYS A 37 6.55 13.64 -5.00
CA LYS A 37 7.53 14.02 -6.01
C LYS A 37 8.47 15.11 -5.51
N ASN A 38 7.90 16.07 -4.77
CA ASN A 38 8.59 17.27 -4.32
C ASN A 38 8.90 17.20 -2.81
N SER A 39 9.76 18.06 -2.34
CA SER A 39 10.06 18.23 -0.91
C SER A 39 8.91 18.88 -0.14
N GLU A 40 8.07 19.64 -0.81
CA GLU A 40 6.86 20.24 -0.24
C GLU A 40 5.66 19.90 -1.11
N VAL A 41 4.58 19.36 -0.49
CA VAL A 41 3.36 18.92 -1.16
C VAL A 41 2.16 19.18 -0.28
N ASN A 42 1.15 19.85 -0.84
CA ASN A 42 -0.10 20.16 -0.18
C ASN A 42 -1.08 18.99 -0.21
N LEU A 43 -1.58 18.60 0.96
CA LEU A 43 -2.76 17.75 1.12
C LEU A 43 -3.98 18.64 1.28
N ARG A 44 -4.97 18.52 0.39
CA ARG A 44 -6.18 19.35 0.39
C ARG A 44 -7.41 18.61 0.87
N GLN A 45 -8.43 19.33 1.27
CA GLN A 45 -9.70 18.76 1.74
C GLN A 45 -10.51 18.14 0.60
N GLY A 46 -10.39 18.66 -0.63
CA GLY A 46 -11.12 18.21 -1.82
C GLY A 46 -10.27 18.20 -3.09
N PRO A 47 -10.81 17.67 -4.20
CA PRO A 47 -10.10 17.45 -5.46
C PRO A 47 -10.11 18.70 -6.37
N SER A 48 -9.73 19.86 -5.84
CA SER A 48 -9.47 21.08 -6.63
C SER A 48 -8.46 21.99 -5.92
N PHE A 49 -7.94 22.99 -6.62
CA PHE A 49 -7.01 23.97 -6.06
C PHE A 49 -7.70 25.01 -5.14
N GLU A 50 -9.02 25.19 -5.25
CA GLU A 50 -9.82 26.06 -4.37
C GLU A 50 -10.07 25.45 -2.99
N HIS A 51 -9.98 24.13 -2.86
CA HIS A 51 -10.15 23.51 -1.55
C HIS A 51 -9.00 23.86 -0.60
N PRO A 52 -9.31 24.13 0.68
CA PRO A 52 -8.31 24.49 1.67
C PRO A 52 -7.20 23.44 1.80
N VAL A 53 -5.98 23.88 2.07
CA VAL A 53 -4.87 23.01 2.42
C VAL A 53 -5.05 22.53 3.86
N LYS A 54 -5.08 21.21 4.05
CA LYS A 54 -5.24 20.54 5.34
C LYS A 54 -3.90 20.31 6.02
N LEU A 55 -2.89 19.95 5.24
CA LEU A 55 -1.55 19.59 5.70
C LEU A 55 -0.53 19.87 4.60
N ILE A 56 0.68 20.29 4.98
CA ILE A 56 1.82 20.45 4.08
C ILE A 56 2.88 19.38 4.42
N TYR A 57 3.10 18.45 3.53
CA TYR A 57 4.18 17.48 3.66
C TYR A 57 5.52 18.12 3.27
N LYS A 58 6.54 17.96 4.11
CA LYS A 58 7.91 18.49 3.85
C LYS A 58 8.94 17.38 3.66
N LYS A 59 8.56 16.28 2.99
CA LYS A 59 9.44 15.12 2.82
C LYS A 59 9.30 14.49 1.44
N LYS A 60 10.28 14.73 0.56
CA LYS A 60 10.35 14.10 -0.76
C LYS A 60 10.36 12.57 -0.64
N TYR A 61 9.68 11.89 -1.56
CA TYR A 61 9.52 10.43 -1.61
C TYR A 61 8.79 9.81 -0.42
N LEU A 62 8.10 10.59 0.43
CA LEU A 62 7.20 10.01 1.44
C LEU A 62 6.20 9.08 0.73
N PRO A 63 6.07 7.81 1.14
CA PRO A 63 5.06 6.92 0.56
C PRO A 63 3.67 7.37 0.95
N ILE A 64 2.75 7.29 0.02
CA ILE A 64 1.34 7.69 0.18
C ILE A 64 0.46 6.60 -0.40
N LEU A 65 -0.47 6.10 0.39
CA LEU A 65 -1.49 5.15 -0.03
C LEU A 65 -2.57 5.87 -0.84
N ILE A 66 -2.90 5.35 -2.02
CA ILE A 66 -3.96 5.85 -2.87
C ILE A 66 -5.25 5.11 -2.53
N LEU A 67 -6.26 5.84 -2.07
CA LEU A 67 -7.58 5.32 -1.71
C LEU A 67 -8.56 5.40 -2.88
N ASN A 68 -8.51 6.51 -3.64
CA ASN A 68 -9.42 6.76 -4.75
C ASN A 68 -8.81 7.76 -5.74
N LYS A 69 -9.46 7.93 -6.89
CA LYS A 69 -9.06 8.89 -7.93
C LYS A 69 -10.27 9.70 -8.39
N SER A 70 -10.05 10.98 -8.65
CA SER A 70 -11.00 11.86 -9.32
C SER A 70 -10.21 12.70 -10.32
N GLU A 71 -10.39 12.45 -11.60
CA GLU A 71 -9.63 13.10 -12.68
C GLU A 71 -8.11 13.11 -12.43
N THR A 72 -7.52 14.31 -12.27
CA THR A 72 -6.11 14.53 -11.97
C THR A 72 -5.77 14.46 -10.48
N TRP A 73 -6.74 14.24 -9.60
CA TRP A 73 -6.58 14.19 -8.16
C TRP A 73 -6.57 12.76 -7.61
N ARG A 74 -5.86 12.55 -6.52
CA ARG A 74 -5.82 11.27 -5.81
C ARG A 74 -6.24 11.49 -4.36
N LYS A 75 -7.29 10.78 -3.92
CA LYS A 75 -7.61 10.66 -2.50
C LYS A 75 -6.56 9.77 -1.87
N THR A 76 -5.90 10.27 -0.85
CA THR A 76 -4.69 9.66 -0.30
C THR A 76 -4.79 9.48 1.21
N LYS A 77 -3.95 8.60 1.73
CA LYS A 77 -3.75 8.43 3.16
C LYS A 77 -2.27 8.19 3.45
N ASP A 78 -1.73 8.85 4.47
CA ASP A 78 -0.37 8.63 4.95
C ASP A 78 -0.30 7.56 6.06
N PHE A 79 0.88 7.35 6.62
CA PHE A 79 1.12 6.34 7.67
C PHE A 79 0.54 6.74 9.04
N GLU A 80 0.22 8.01 9.26
CA GLU A 80 -0.45 8.56 10.45
C GLU A 80 -1.97 8.63 10.29
N ASN A 81 -2.51 8.10 9.18
CA ASN A 81 -3.92 8.14 8.80
C ASN A 81 -4.46 9.52 8.41
N ASN A 82 -3.60 10.52 8.15
CA ASN A 82 -4.05 11.77 7.54
C ASN A 82 -4.56 11.48 6.13
N SER A 83 -5.79 11.86 5.85
CA SER A 83 -6.44 11.66 4.55
C SER A 83 -6.84 12.98 3.90
N GLY A 84 -6.72 13.04 2.59
CA GLY A 84 -7.07 14.20 1.76
C GLY A 84 -6.72 13.96 0.30
N TRP A 85 -6.63 15.03 -0.48
CA TRP A 85 -6.43 15.00 -1.91
C TRP A 85 -5.10 15.62 -2.32
N ILE A 86 -4.38 14.94 -3.20
CA ILE A 86 -3.13 15.40 -3.79
C ILE A 86 -3.26 15.37 -5.31
N HIS A 87 -2.85 16.45 -6.00
CA HIS A 87 -2.82 16.49 -7.44
C HIS A 87 -1.74 15.55 -8.00
N ILE A 88 -2.00 14.85 -9.11
CA ILE A 88 -1.11 13.82 -9.66
C ILE A 88 0.28 14.35 -10.02
N SER A 89 0.40 15.62 -10.39
CA SER A 89 1.70 16.26 -10.68
C SER A 89 2.64 16.30 -9.48
N GLN A 90 2.11 16.20 -8.26
CA GLN A 90 2.86 16.17 -7.00
C GLN A 90 3.27 14.75 -6.58
N LEU A 91 2.85 13.74 -7.35
CA LEU A 91 3.08 12.32 -7.06
C LEU A 91 4.10 11.72 -8.03
N SER A 92 4.76 10.66 -7.57
CA SER A 92 5.80 9.95 -8.31
C SER A 92 5.61 8.43 -8.17
N LYS A 93 6.03 7.71 -9.19
CA LYS A 93 6.10 6.23 -9.17
C LYS A 93 7.35 5.71 -8.45
N LYS A 94 8.21 6.58 -7.91
CA LYS A 94 9.43 6.18 -7.19
C LYS A 94 9.06 5.23 -6.05
N ARG A 95 9.73 4.09 -5.99
CA ARG A 95 9.47 3.08 -4.96
C ARG A 95 10.14 3.51 -3.66
N SER A 96 9.34 3.74 -2.64
CA SER A 96 9.77 4.14 -1.31
C SER A 96 8.92 3.47 -0.23
N ALA A 97 9.44 3.42 0.97
CA ALA A 97 8.73 2.94 2.15
C ALA A 97 9.23 3.64 3.42
N LEU A 98 8.46 3.57 4.47
CA LEU A 98 8.87 3.89 5.84
C LEU A 98 9.21 2.60 6.58
N ASN A 99 10.28 2.62 7.35
CA ASN A 99 10.55 1.58 8.32
C ASN A 99 9.59 1.73 9.49
N MET A 100 8.80 0.69 9.78
CA MET A 100 7.80 0.69 10.84
C MET A 100 8.24 -0.07 12.09
N LYS A 101 9.42 -0.69 12.05
CA LYS A 101 9.96 -1.44 13.19
C LYS A 101 11.15 -0.70 13.81
N ASN A 102 11.07 -0.47 15.11
CA ASN A 102 12.20 0.12 15.84
C ASN A 102 13.43 -0.79 15.83
N ASN A 103 14.62 -0.17 15.79
CA ASN A 103 15.92 -0.88 15.80
C ASN A 103 16.03 -1.98 14.73
N SER A 104 15.38 -1.80 13.56
CA SER A 104 15.48 -2.77 12.48
C SER A 104 16.87 -2.75 11.85
N VAL A 105 17.44 -3.94 11.66
CA VAL A 105 18.80 -4.08 11.16
C VAL A 105 18.81 -4.16 9.65
N LEU A 106 19.71 -3.39 9.03
CA LEU A 106 20.05 -3.47 7.62
C LEU A 106 21.23 -4.43 7.44
N TYR A 107 21.06 -5.46 6.60
CA TYR A 107 22.05 -6.51 6.40
C TYR A 107 22.72 -6.44 5.03
N ARG A 108 23.95 -6.98 4.93
CA ARG A 108 24.69 -7.06 3.66
C ARG A 108 24.05 -8.04 2.65
N LYS A 109 23.48 -9.17 3.15
CA LYS A 109 22.76 -10.20 2.36
C LYS A 109 21.34 -10.39 2.92
N PRO A 110 20.38 -10.98 2.17
CA PRO A 110 19.00 -11.18 2.62
C PRO A 110 18.86 -12.34 3.61
N THR A 111 19.58 -12.27 4.72
CA THR A 111 19.54 -13.21 5.83
C THR A 111 19.95 -12.53 7.12
N ILE A 112 19.39 -12.97 8.26
CA ILE A 112 19.73 -12.46 9.60
C ILE A 112 21.16 -12.84 10.04
N TYR A 113 21.74 -13.86 9.45
CA TYR A 113 23.12 -14.31 9.73
C TYR A 113 24.18 -13.50 8.96
N SER A 114 23.76 -12.55 8.14
CA SER A 114 24.68 -11.70 7.39
C SER A 114 25.19 -10.55 8.24
N LYS A 115 26.37 -10.01 7.85
CA LYS A 115 26.98 -8.84 8.50
C LYS A 115 25.97 -7.69 8.57
N PRO A 116 25.67 -7.13 9.76
CA PRO A 116 24.87 -5.92 9.90
C PRO A 116 25.64 -4.71 9.33
N ILE A 117 24.90 -3.78 8.72
CA ILE A 117 25.45 -2.55 8.13
C ILE A 117 25.04 -1.33 8.95
N ALA A 118 23.75 -1.25 9.34
CA ALA A 118 23.19 -0.15 10.09
C ALA A 118 21.93 -0.60 10.84
N LYS A 119 21.54 0.17 11.85
CA LYS A 119 20.20 0.10 12.47
C LYS A 119 19.35 1.26 11.94
N LEU A 120 18.07 0.99 11.68
CA LEU A 120 17.11 1.98 11.24
C LEU A 120 16.05 2.20 12.32
N GLU A 121 15.79 3.46 12.60
CA GLU A 121 14.72 3.88 13.48
C GLU A 121 13.36 3.77 12.79
N VAL A 122 12.30 3.74 13.57
CA VAL A 122 10.91 3.90 13.09
C VAL A 122 10.76 5.23 12.35
N GLY A 123 9.94 5.25 11.29
CA GLY A 123 9.72 6.45 10.46
C GLY A 123 10.86 6.78 9.50
N ARG A 124 11.98 6.01 9.52
CA ARG A 124 13.06 6.24 8.56
C ARG A 124 12.59 5.93 7.14
N LEU A 125 12.68 6.94 6.27
CA LEU A 125 12.41 6.81 4.84
C LEU A 125 13.50 6.01 4.15
N VAL A 126 13.09 5.03 3.35
CA VAL A 126 13.97 4.19 2.54
C VAL A 126 13.51 4.17 1.08
N LEU A 127 14.46 4.12 0.15
CA LEU A 127 14.18 3.91 -1.26
C LEU A 127 14.37 2.45 -1.61
N ILE A 128 13.37 1.84 -2.26
CA ILE A 128 13.37 0.43 -2.63
C ILE A 128 14.13 0.24 -3.94
N LYS A 129 15.16 -0.57 -3.93
CA LYS A 129 15.88 -1.02 -5.12
C LYS A 129 15.21 -2.25 -5.74
N LYS A 130 15.06 -3.32 -4.95
CA LYS A 130 14.36 -4.55 -5.33
C LYS A 130 13.89 -5.32 -4.10
N CYS A 131 12.83 -6.12 -4.26
CA CYS A 131 12.38 -7.04 -3.24
C CYS A 131 12.43 -8.48 -3.76
N ARG A 132 12.68 -9.44 -2.89
CA ARG A 132 12.66 -10.89 -3.11
C ARG A 132 11.97 -11.50 -1.90
N GLU A 133 10.94 -12.34 -2.10
CA GLU A 133 10.23 -13.03 -1.02
C GLU A 133 10.02 -12.17 0.25
N LYS A 134 10.81 -12.44 1.29
CA LYS A 134 10.72 -11.81 2.61
C LYS A 134 11.65 -10.60 2.81
N TRP A 135 12.46 -10.23 1.80
CA TRP A 135 13.52 -9.21 1.91
C TRP A 135 13.43 -8.16 0.82
N CYS A 136 13.73 -6.91 1.18
CA CYS A 136 13.92 -5.81 0.23
C CYS A 136 15.34 -5.24 0.33
N LYS A 137 16.00 -5.05 -0.82
CA LYS A 137 17.21 -4.24 -0.91
C LYS A 137 16.81 -2.79 -0.99
N ILE A 138 17.32 -1.99 -0.06
CA ILE A 138 16.96 -0.57 0.09
C ILE A 138 18.20 0.32 0.12
N THR A 139 17.97 1.63 -0.03
CA THR A 139 18.93 2.68 0.35
C THR A 139 18.30 3.63 1.35
N SER A 140 19.08 4.06 2.35
CA SER A 140 18.72 5.08 3.33
C SER A 140 19.96 5.93 3.61
N GLY A 141 19.96 7.19 3.18
CA GLY A 141 21.17 8.00 3.17
C GLY A 141 22.29 7.30 2.39
N ASN A 142 23.47 7.20 3.00
CA ASN A 142 24.66 6.55 2.40
C ASN A 142 24.67 5.02 2.57
N PHE A 143 23.70 4.44 3.25
CA PHE A 143 23.63 3.00 3.50
C PHE A 143 22.79 2.27 2.46
N SER A 144 23.26 1.12 2.00
CA SER A 144 22.52 0.22 1.11
C SER A 144 22.64 -1.21 1.60
N GLY A 145 21.51 -1.89 1.75
CA GLY A 145 21.48 -3.26 2.25
C GLY A 145 20.09 -3.88 2.20
N TRP A 146 19.92 -4.99 2.90
CA TRP A 146 18.71 -5.77 2.94
C TRP A 146 17.99 -5.65 4.27
N ILE A 147 16.68 -5.44 4.23
CA ILE A 147 15.78 -5.36 5.37
C ILE A 147 14.58 -6.29 5.16
N LYS A 148 13.97 -6.78 6.23
CA LYS A 148 12.76 -7.60 6.13
C LYS A 148 11.60 -6.79 5.55
N LYS A 149 10.90 -7.37 4.57
CA LYS A 149 9.80 -6.74 3.85
C LYS A 149 8.64 -6.32 4.77
N ASN A 150 8.32 -7.12 5.77
CA ASN A 150 7.24 -6.87 6.72
C ASN A 150 7.51 -5.71 7.72
N TYR A 151 8.71 -5.13 7.70
CA TYR A 151 9.03 -3.93 8.49
C TYR A 151 8.72 -2.63 7.73
N LEU A 152 8.32 -2.74 6.47
CA LEU A 152 8.19 -1.62 5.55
C LEU A 152 6.73 -1.31 5.25
N TRP A 153 6.35 -0.05 5.33
CA TRP A 153 5.07 0.48 4.86
C TRP A 153 5.31 1.37 3.64
N GLY A 154 4.68 1.04 2.51
CA GLY A 154 4.85 1.79 1.25
C GLY A 154 4.87 0.91 0.01
N LYS A 155 5.41 1.45 -1.11
CA LYS A 155 5.47 0.77 -2.41
C LYS A 155 6.62 -0.25 -2.45
N ILE A 156 6.35 -1.45 -1.97
CA ILE A 156 7.32 -2.55 -1.84
C ILE A 156 7.18 -3.63 -2.94
N ASN A 157 6.12 -3.56 -3.74
CA ASN A 157 5.86 -4.44 -4.90
C ASN A 157 6.09 -3.70 -6.20
#